data_b8dae88ebd3975586af0f028030601fe
#
_entry.id   b8dae88ebd3975586af0f028030601fe
#
_cell.length_a   1.000
_cell.length_b   1.000
_cell.length_c   1.000
_cell.angle_alpha   90.00
_cell.angle_beta   90.00
_cell.angle_gamma   90.00
#
_symmetry.space_group_name_H-M   'P 1'
#
loop_
_entity.id
_entity.type
_entity.pdbx_description
1 polymer ?
#
loop_
_entity_poly.entity_id
_entity_poly.type
_entity_poly.pdbx_seq_one_letter_code
_entity_poly.pdbx_strand_id
1 'polypeptide(L)'
;NESYLTLAKKRNLDGIIVIGMYPDEFYQQMKKTQIPIVLIDSYCGDHYYHSIRIDDAYGSYLAAKHLLSHGHREIAFFCGQIKENGVMKKRLLGFQQALEEYGVSYQEQNIFEGQIDYRSGIALAKELVSKKLPATAIVCAADILAIGAIRGLYEEGLRVPEDYSVIGFDDLEVSQYLTPGLTTVRQQISLKGQKAVELLLKHIEDPTLTKQEEILPLQLVERESVRTI
;
A
#
# COMPACT_ATOMS: atom_id res chain seq x y z
N ASN A 1 9.36 8.41 27.22
CA ASN A 1 9.04 8.78 25.81
C ASN A 1 8.28 10.11 25.84
N GLU A 2 8.88 11.17 25.30
CA GLU A 2 8.19 12.44 25.11
C GLU A 2 7.04 12.25 24.12
N SER A 3 5.83 12.74 24.44
CA SER A 3 4.72 12.67 23.48
C SER A 3 5.00 13.59 22.29
N TYR A 4 4.52 13.22 21.11
CA TYR A 4 4.62 14.08 19.90
C TYR A 4 4.09 15.51 20.15
N LEU A 5 3.07 15.66 21.00
CA LEU A 5 2.52 16.92 21.45
C LEU A 5 3.54 17.77 22.21
N THR A 6 4.25 17.16 23.16
CA THR A 6 5.28 17.84 23.93
C THR A 6 6.41 18.31 23.03
N LEU A 7 6.80 17.47 22.07
CA LEU A 7 7.82 17.80 21.08
C LEU A 7 7.37 18.96 20.19
N ALA A 8 6.15 18.91 19.65
CA ALA A 8 5.60 19.96 18.80
C ALA A 8 5.56 21.34 19.50
N LYS A 9 5.10 21.35 20.76
CA LYS A 9 5.07 22.59 21.57
C LYS A 9 6.48 23.10 21.92
N LYS A 10 7.39 22.21 22.34
CA LYS A 10 8.77 22.60 22.71
C LYS A 10 9.57 23.14 21.53
N ARG A 11 9.28 22.67 20.30
CA ARG A 11 9.99 23.05 19.08
C ARG A 11 9.37 24.24 18.36
N ASN A 12 8.25 24.79 18.84
CA ASN A 12 7.50 25.89 18.20
C ASN A 12 7.29 25.63 16.70
N LEU A 13 6.72 24.45 16.39
CA LEU A 13 6.48 24.06 14.99
C LEU A 13 5.36 24.90 14.39
N ASP A 14 5.57 25.43 13.19
CA ASP A 14 4.57 26.18 12.43
C ASP A 14 3.53 25.25 11.78
N GLY A 15 3.89 24.00 11.50
CA GLY A 15 3.01 23.00 10.91
C GLY A 15 3.57 21.58 11.00
N ILE A 16 2.73 20.58 10.76
CA ILE A 16 3.09 19.16 10.86
C ILE A 16 2.50 18.38 9.69
N ILE A 17 3.31 17.53 9.05
CA ILE A 17 2.84 16.50 8.13
C ILE A 17 2.92 15.16 8.86
N VAL A 18 1.79 14.46 8.93
CA VAL A 18 1.67 13.13 9.53
C VAL A 18 1.53 12.09 8.42
N ILE A 19 2.40 11.10 8.38
CA ILE A 19 2.42 10.06 7.35
C ILE A 19 2.01 8.72 7.98
N GLY A 20 1.01 8.07 7.37
CA GLY A 20 0.51 6.77 7.80
C GLY A 20 -0.57 6.85 8.87
N MET A 21 -0.92 5.68 9.42
CA MET A 21 -2.05 5.51 10.34
C MET A 21 -1.60 5.51 11.78
N TYR A 22 -2.34 6.25 12.61
CA TYR A 22 -2.17 6.31 14.05
C TYR A 22 -3.49 5.97 14.76
N PRO A 23 -3.48 5.62 16.05
CA PRO A 23 -4.70 5.47 16.85
C PRO A 23 -5.51 6.77 16.92
N ASP A 24 -6.83 6.66 17.08
CA ASP A 24 -7.73 7.82 17.14
C ASP A 24 -7.34 8.83 18.25
N GLU A 25 -6.84 8.32 19.38
CA GLU A 25 -6.34 9.16 20.47
C GLU A 25 -5.22 10.12 20.04
N PHE A 26 -4.37 9.67 19.11
CA PHE A 26 -3.32 10.54 18.54
C PHE A 26 -3.95 11.73 17.81
N TYR A 27 -4.92 11.51 16.94
CA TYR A 27 -5.58 12.59 16.19
C TYR A 27 -6.34 13.53 17.11
N GLN A 28 -7.04 13.00 18.13
CA GLN A 28 -7.73 13.79 19.12
C GLN A 28 -6.76 14.66 19.97
N GLN A 29 -5.59 14.14 20.26
CA GLN A 29 -4.56 14.92 20.94
C GLN A 29 -3.96 15.99 20.04
N MET A 30 -3.65 15.67 18.79
CA MET A 30 -3.10 16.62 17.82
C MET A 30 -4.07 17.81 17.56
N LYS A 31 -5.38 17.55 17.57
CA LYS A 31 -6.44 18.58 17.46
C LYS A 31 -6.32 19.68 18.51
N LYS A 32 -5.84 19.34 19.72
CA LYS A 32 -5.66 20.30 20.84
C LYS A 32 -4.45 21.22 20.66
N THR A 33 -3.58 20.97 19.70
CA THR A 33 -2.37 21.79 19.51
C THR A 33 -2.63 23.10 18.80
N GLN A 34 -3.70 23.19 18.02
CA GLN A 34 -3.99 24.28 17.08
C GLN A 34 -2.90 24.51 16.00
N ILE A 35 -1.91 23.61 15.91
CA ILE A 35 -0.89 23.65 14.87
C ILE A 35 -1.52 23.11 13.57
N PRO A 36 -1.31 23.78 12.42
CA PRO A 36 -1.72 23.27 11.11
C PRO A 36 -1.18 21.87 10.84
N ILE A 37 -2.07 20.95 10.41
CA ILE A 37 -1.71 19.54 10.16
C ILE A 37 -2.26 19.10 8.82
N VAL A 38 -1.41 18.40 8.04
CA VAL A 38 -1.79 17.66 6.83
C VAL A 38 -1.46 16.19 7.02
N LEU A 39 -2.41 15.33 6.69
CA LEU A 39 -2.26 13.88 6.76
C LEU A 39 -1.89 13.32 5.38
N ILE A 40 -0.98 12.36 5.35
CA ILE A 40 -0.66 11.55 4.15
C ILE A 40 -0.98 10.09 4.45
N ASP A 41 -1.76 9.45 3.56
CA ASP A 41 -2.16 8.04 3.65
C ASP A 41 -2.75 7.68 5.03
N SER A 42 -3.54 8.60 5.58
CA SER A 42 -4.21 8.46 6.85
C SER A 42 -5.71 8.62 6.68
N TYR A 43 -6.46 7.80 7.37
CA TYR A 43 -7.91 7.81 7.37
C TYR A 43 -8.40 8.25 8.76
N CYS A 44 -8.58 9.56 8.94
CA CYS A 44 -9.20 10.12 10.13
C CYS A 44 -10.69 10.32 9.87
N GLY A 45 -11.54 9.66 10.64
CA GLY A 45 -12.99 9.56 10.38
C GLY A 45 -13.78 10.85 10.52
N ASP A 46 -13.23 11.90 11.16
CA ASP A 46 -13.95 13.15 11.44
C ASP A 46 -13.67 14.28 10.42
N HIS A 47 -12.93 14.00 9.34
CA HIS A 47 -12.54 14.98 8.32
C HIS A 47 -11.97 16.31 8.89
N TYR A 48 -11.39 16.24 10.09
CA TYR A 48 -10.89 17.43 10.79
C TYR A 48 -9.62 18.00 10.17
N TYR A 49 -8.83 17.15 9.52
CA TYR A 49 -7.54 17.51 8.95
C TYR A 49 -7.59 17.57 7.43
N HIS A 50 -6.69 18.38 6.83
CA HIS A 50 -6.37 18.23 5.42
C HIS A 50 -5.72 16.86 5.19
N SER A 51 -6.01 16.24 4.06
CA SER A 51 -5.42 14.94 3.73
C SER A 51 -5.08 14.79 2.25
N ILE A 52 -3.96 14.15 1.98
CA ILE A 52 -3.55 13.70 0.65
C ILE A 52 -3.43 12.19 0.72
N ARG A 53 -4.14 11.50 -0.14
CA ARG A 53 -4.15 10.02 -0.15
C ARG A 53 -4.36 9.46 -1.55
N ILE A 54 -4.34 8.15 -1.66
CA ILE A 54 -4.76 7.39 -2.84
C ILE A 54 -6.02 6.57 -2.50
N ASP A 55 -6.63 5.99 -3.50
CA ASP A 55 -7.64 4.95 -3.31
C ASP A 55 -6.94 3.58 -3.25
N ASP A 56 -6.63 3.14 -2.02
CA ASP A 56 -5.93 1.87 -1.76
C ASP A 56 -6.74 0.65 -2.24
N ALA A 57 -8.07 0.69 -2.15
CA ALA A 57 -8.91 -0.40 -2.63
C ALA A 57 -8.85 -0.47 -4.16
N TYR A 58 -9.01 0.66 -4.83
CA TYR A 58 -8.92 0.72 -6.29
C TYR A 58 -7.54 0.28 -6.81
N GLY A 59 -6.45 0.68 -6.14
CA GLY A 59 -5.10 0.24 -6.53
C GLY A 59 -4.91 -1.27 -6.46
N SER A 60 -5.36 -1.90 -5.38
CA SER A 60 -5.29 -3.35 -5.23
C SER A 60 -6.24 -4.09 -6.19
N TYR A 61 -7.42 -3.50 -6.46
CA TYR A 61 -8.31 -3.98 -7.51
C TYR A 61 -7.61 -3.98 -8.89
N LEU A 62 -6.91 -2.91 -9.26
CA LEU A 62 -6.15 -2.84 -10.52
C LEU A 62 -5.10 -3.95 -10.61
N ALA A 63 -4.34 -4.19 -9.53
CA ALA A 63 -3.33 -5.24 -9.48
C ALA A 63 -3.94 -6.63 -9.69
N ALA A 64 -5.00 -6.95 -8.94
CA ALA A 64 -5.68 -8.23 -9.04
C ALA A 64 -6.35 -8.42 -10.41
N LYS A 65 -7.05 -7.40 -10.91
CA LYS A 65 -7.70 -7.40 -12.22
C LYS A 65 -6.71 -7.67 -13.35
N HIS A 66 -5.49 -7.13 -13.27
CA HIS A 66 -4.44 -7.39 -14.24
C HIS A 66 -4.09 -8.89 -14.30
N LEU A 67 -3.85 -9.53 -13.16
CA LEU A 67 -3.58 -10.97 -13.10
C LEU A 67 -4.77 -11.81 -13.61
N LEU A 68 -5.99 -11.44 -13.22
CA LEU A 68 -7.22 -12.11 -13.65
C LEU A 68 -7.43 -12.01 -15.16
N SER A 69 -7.12 -10.86 -15.78
CA SER A 69 -7.18 -10.67 -17.22
C SER A 69 -6.12 -11.46 -17.98
N HIS A 70 -5.02 -11.87 -17.31
CA HIS A 70 -3.98 -12.75 -17.84
C HIS A 70 -4.26 -14.25 -17.60
N GLY A 71 -5.47 -14.59 -17.15
CA GLY A 71 -5.91 -15.99 -16.99
C GLY A 71 -5.74 -16.55 -15.58
N HIS A 72 -5.01 -15.89 -14.68
CA HIS A 72 -4.83 -16.38 -13.31
C HIS A 72 -6.16 -16.44 -12.56
N ARG A 73 -6.38 -17.53 -11.82
CA ARG A 73 -7.58 -17.73 -10.98
C ARG A 73 -7.21 -18.08 -9.53
N GLU A 74 -6.08 -18.75 -9.34
CA GLU A 74 -5.54 -19.10 -8.05
C GLU A 74 -4.44 -18.07 -7.70
N ILE A 75 -4.80 -17.06 -6.91
CA ILE A 75 -3.96 -15.89 -6.62
C ILE A 75 -3.76 -15.78 -5.11
N ALA A 76 -2.50 -15.69 -4.68
CA ALA A 76 -2.15 -15.37 -3.30
C ALA A 76 -2.06 -13.85 -3.09
N PHE A 77 -2.33 -13.39 -1.88
CA PHE A 77 -2.23 -11.99 -1.50
C PHE A 77 -1.26 -11.84 -0.32
N PHE A 78 -0.14 -11.14 -0.53
CA PHE A 78 0.88 -10.87 0.49
C PHE A 78 0.74 -9.45 1.01
N CYS A 79 0.57 -9.30 2.33
CA CYS A 79 0.30 -7.99 2.92
C CYS A 79 0.93 -7.84 4.31
N GLY A 80 0.87 -6.62 4.83
CA GLY A 80 1.12 -6.33 6.24
C GLY A 80 -0.08 -6.70 7.10
N GLN A 81 0.04 -6.45 8.42
CA GLN A 81 -1.05 -6.72 9.36
C GLN A 81 -2.36 -6.04 8.92
N ILE A 82 -3.43 -6.83 8.85
CA ILE A 82 -4.76 -6.37 8.50
C ILE A 82 -5.46 -5.83 9.75
N LYS A 83 -5.55 -4.50 9.85
CA LYS A 83 -6.32 -3.80 10.89
C LYS A 83 -7.59 -3.25 10.28
N GLU A 84 -8.72 -3.28 11.03
CA GLU A 84 -10.05 -2.97 10.51
C GLU A 84 -10.13 -1.63 9.73
N ASN A 85 -9.54 -0.57 10.24
CA ASN A 85 -9.52 0.73 9.58
C ASN A 85 -8.20 1.02 8.85
N GLY A 86 -7.37 -0.01 8.58
CA GLY A 86 -6.04 0.14 8.02
C GLY A 86 -5.99 0.10 6.50
N VAL A 87 -4.87 0.56 5.93
CA VAL A 87 -4.56 0.50 4.50
C VAL A 87 -4.64 -0.93 3.98
N MET A 88 -4.09 -1.92 4.72
CA MET A 88 -4.08 -3.32 4.29
C MET A 88 -5.49 -3.91 4.15
N LYS A 89 -6.43 -3.51 5.03
CA LYS A 89 -7.84 -3.91 4.90
C LYS A 89 -8.46 -3.37 3.61
N LYS A 90 -8.17 -2.11 3.26
CA LYS A 90 -8.68 -1.51 2.02
C LYS A 90 -8.09 -2.20 0.79
N ARG A 91 -6.79 -2.47 0.77
CA ARG A 91 -6.14 -3.23 -0.31
C ARG A 91 -6.72 -4.63 -0.44
N LEU A 92 -6.96 -5.32 0.69
CA LEU A 92 -7.62 -6.63 0.67
C LEU A 92 -9.04 -6.55 0.08
N LEU A 93 -9.83 -5.53 0.44
CA LEU A 93 -11.17 -5.34 -0.13
C LEU A 93 -11.14 -5.12 -1.64
N GLY A 94 -10.20 -4.33 -2.15
CA GLY A 94 -10.01 -4.16 -3.59
C GLY A 94 -9.61 -5.45 -4.31
N PHE A 95 -8.72 -6.25 -3.70
CA PHE A 95 -8.38 -7.58 -4.19
C PHE A 95 -9.61 -8.49 -4.26
N GLN A 96 -10.41 -8.56 -3.20
CA GLN A 96 -11.65 -9.35 -3.14
C GLN A 96 -12.66 -8.89 -4.19
N GLN A 97 -12.84 -7.58 -4.37
CA GLN A 97 -13.73 -7.03 -5.39
C GLN A 97 -13.34 -7.48 -6.81
N ALA A 98 -12.04 -7.50 -7.13
CA ALA A 98 -11.57 -7.98 -8.43
C ALA A 98 -11.87 -9.47 -8.63
N LEU A 99 -11.64 -10.30 -7.60
CA LEU A 99 -11.97 -11.73 -7.65
C LEU A 99 -13.46 -11.94 -7.91
N GLU A 100 -14.33 -11.22 -7.20
CA GLU A 100 -15.79 -11.31 -7.34
C GLU A 100 -16.24 -10.93 -8.77
N GLU A 101 -15.70 -9.84 -9.34
CA GLU A 101 -16.01 -9.42 -10.72
C GLU A 101 -15.69 -10.51 -11.76
N TYR A 102 -14.64 -11.29 -11.53
CA TYR A 102 -14.22 -12.40 -12.41
C TYR A 102 -14.81 -13.76 -12.02
N GLY A 103 -15.74 -13.81 -11.05
CA GLY A 103 -16.37 -15.05 -10.59
C GLY A 103 -15.40 -16.01 -9.89
N VAL A 104 -14.32 -15.51 -9.32
CA VAL A 104 -13.32 -16.29 -8.57
C VAL A 104 -13.63 -16.22 -7.09
N SER A 105 -13.76 -17.39 -6.45
CA SER A 105 -14.04 -17.45 -5.01
C SER A 105 -12.84 -17.00 -4.19
N TYR A 106 -13.05 -16.06 -3.27
CA TYR A 106 -12.06 -15.67 -2.28
C TYR A 106 -11.73 -16.85 -1.35
N GLN A 107 -10.45 -17.07 -1.11
CA GLN A 107 -9.95 -18.13 -0.23
C GLN A 107 -9.07 -17.49 0.87
N GLU A 108 -9.48 -17.60 2.12
CA GLU A 108 -8.74 -17.02 3.25
C GLU A 108 -7.33 -17.61 3.39
N GLN A 109 -7.15 -18.88 3.06
CA GLN A 109 -5.84 -19.56 3.05
C GLN A 109 -4.83 -18.97 2.06
N ASN A 110 -5.28 -18.17 1.09
CA ASN A 110 -4.43 -17.49 0.10
C ASN A 110 -3.96 -16.11 0.59
N ILE A 111 -4.33 -15.70 1.81
CA ILE A 111 -3.88 -14.45 2.43
C ILE A 111 -2.71 -14.73 3.35
N PHE A 112 -1.61 -13.98 3.14
CA PHE A 112 -0.36 -14.14 3.87
C PHE A 112 0.01 -12.80 4.51
N GLU A 113 0.01 -12.76 5.83
CA GLU A 113 0.33 -11.56 6.60
C GLU A 113 1.76 -11.60 7.14
N GLY A 114 2.49 -10.48 6.99
CA GLY A 114 3.84 -10.31 7.52
C GLY A 114 4.14 -8.87 7.90
N GLN A 115 5.41 -8.51 7.96
CA GLN A 115 5.84 -7.11 8.01
C GLN A 115 6.00 -6.58 6.58
N ILE A 116 5.95 -5.26 6.39
CA ILE A 116 6.20 -4.64 5.09
C ILE A 116 7.72 -4.47 4.92
N ASP A 117 8.40 -5.57 4.68
CA ASP A 117 9.85 -5.61 4.44
C ASP A 117 10.25 -6.79 3.52
N TYR A 118 11.49 -6.76 3.01
CA TYR A 118 12.03 -7.81 2.12
C TYR A 118 12.06 -9.19 2.78
N ARG A 119 12.38 -9.27 4.07
CA ARG A 119 12.52 -10.55 4.79
C ARG A 119 11.17 -11.24 4.91
N SER A 120 10.13 -10.48 5.19
CA SER A 120 8.77 -11.01 5.21
C SER A 120 8.35 -11.48 3.82
N GLY A 121 8.64 -10.73 2.76
CA GLY A 121 8.37 -11.18 1.39
C GLY A 121 9.02 -12.54 1.08
N ILE A 122 10.30 -12.74 1.46
CA ILE A 122 11.00 -14.03 1.33
C ILE A 122 10.28 -15.13 2.12
N ALA A 123 9.95 -14.85 3.39
CA ALA A 123 9.32 -15.84 4.27
C ALA A 123 7.94 -16.26 3.77
N LEU A 124 7.11 -15.29 3.34
CA LEU A 124 5.76 -15.56 2.82
C LEU A 124 5.80 -16.38 1.53
N ALA A 125 6.76 -16.12 0.64
CA ALA A 125 6.92 -16.93 -0.57
C ALA A 125 7.29 -18.39 -0.25
N LYS A 126 8.21 -18.61 0.68
CA LYS A 126 8.57 -19.97 1.15
C LYS A 126 7.39 -20.66 1.84
N GLU A 127 6.61 -19.92 2.63
CA GLU A 127 5.39 -20.44 3.26
C GLU A 127 4.36 -20.86 2.19
N LEU A 128 4.11 -20.01 1.17
CA LEU A 128 3.22 -20.34 0.06
C LEU A 128 3.63 -21.64 -0.62
N VAL A 129 4.90 -21.78 -0.96
CA VAL A 129 5.45 -23.00 -1.61
C VAL A 129 5.30 -24.21 -0.69
N SER A 130 5.61 -24.10 0.59
CA SER A 130 5.52 -25.19 1.56
C SER A 130 4.09 -25.71 1.76
N LYS A 131 3.09 -24.81 1.68
CA LYS A 131 1.66 -25.15 1.77
C LYS A 131 1.12 -25.87 0.53
N LYS A 132 1.88 -25.89 -0.57
CA LYS A 132 1.48 -26.52 -1.85
C LYS A 132 0.11 -26.05 -2.35
N LEU A 133 -0.21 -24.77 -2.12
CA LEU A 133 -1.44 -24.18 -2.65
C LEU A 133 -1.34 -24.07 -4.18
N PRO A 134 -2.47 -24.17 -4.90
CA PRO A 134 -2.48 -24.14 -6.38
C PRO A 134 -2.25 -22.74 -6.96
N ALA A 135 -1.75 -21.80 -6.17
CA ALA A 135 -1.54 -20.42 -6.60
C ALA A 135 -0.56 -20.34 -7.76
N THR A 136 -0.91 -19.56 -8.78
CA THR A 136 -0.10 -19.29 -9.96
C THR A 136 0.37 -17.86 -10.04
N ALA A 137 -0.13 -17.00 -9.15
CA ALA A 137 0.23 -15.60 -9.08
C ALA A 137 0.16 -15.06 -7.65
N ILE A 138 0.85 -13.96 -7.42
CA ILE A 138 0.92 -13.27 -6.12
C ILE A 138 0.66 -11.78 -6.34
N VAL A 139 -0.35 -11.24 -5.65
CA VAL A 139 -0.51 -9.80 -5.45
C VAL A 139 0.21 -9.43 -4.16
N CYS A 140 1.21 -8.57 -4.25
CA CYS A 140 1.89 -8.03 -3.09
C CYS A 140 1.38 -6.62 -2.78
N ALA A 141 0.98 -6.38 -1.54
CA ALA A 141 0.47 -5.09 -1.10
C ALA A 141 1.54 -3.97 -1.04
N ALA A 142 2.79 -4.27 -1.38
CA ALA A 142 3.88 -3.30 -1.53
C ALA A 142 5.00 -3.91 -2.39
N ASP A 143 5.73 -3.08 -3.14
CA ASP A 143 6.88 -3.53 -3.95
C ASP A 143 7.98 -4.18 -3.10
N ILE A 144 8.19 -3.69 -1.90
CA ILE A 144 9.18 -4.25 -0.98
C ILE A 144 8.86 -5.72 -0.61
N LEU A 145 7.57 -6.08 -0.50
CA LEU A 145 7.13 -7.46 -0.35
C LEU A 145 7.31 -8.25 -1.63
N ALA A 146 6.97 -7.67 -2.80
CA ALA A 146 7.09 -8.32 -4.10
C ALA A 146 8.56 -8.66 -4.41
N ILE A 147 9.48 -7.74 -4.15
CA ILE A 147 10.94 -7.96 -4.31
C ILE A 147 11.39 -9.11 -3.41
N GLY A 148 10.94 -9.12 -2.17
CA GLY A 148 11.19 -10.24 -1.25
C GLY A 148 10.60 -11.55 -1.73
N ALA A 149 9.36 -11.53 -2.25
CA ALA A 149 8.68 -12.72 -2.77
C ALA A 149 9.43 -13.32 -3.98
N ILE A 150 9.85 -12.49 -4.94
CA ILE A 150 10.67 -12.93 -6.10
C ILE A 150 11.96 -13.61 -5.60
N ARG A 151 12.63 -13.02 -4.61
CA ARG A 151 13.83 -13.62 -4.01
C ARG A 151 13.53 -14.95 -3.31
N GLY A 152 12.45 -15.04 -2.55
CA GLY A 152 12.02 -16.25 -1.85
C GLY A 152 11.68 -17.38 -2.81
N LEU A 153 10.95 -17.09 -3.89
CA LEU A 153 10.66 -18.05 -4.96
C LEU A 153 11.94 -18.57 -5.62
N TYR A 154 12.88 -17.68 -5.94
CA TYR A 154 14.17 -18.06 -6.50
C TYR A 154 14.97 -19.01 -5.58
N GLU A 155 14.94 -18.77 -4.27
CA GLU A 155 15.59 -19.66 -3.28
C GLU A 155 14.96 -21.06 -3.19
N GLU A 156 13.68 -21.19 -3.57
CA GLU A 156 12.97 -22.47 -3.73
C GLU A 156 13.12 -23.08 -5.14
N GLY A 157 13.94 -22.49 -6.01
CA GLY A 157 14.19 -22.97 -7.38
C GLY A 157 13.09 -22.61 -8.37
N LEU A 158 12.21 -21.67 -8.01
CA LEU A 158 11.06 -21.23 -8.82
C LEU A 158 11.37 -19.89 -9.50
N ARG A 159 10.78 -19.67 -10.66
CA ARG A 159 11.03 -18.52 -11.51
C ARG A 159 9.82 -17.61 -11.65
N VAL A 160 10.09 -16.34 -11.78
CA VAL A 160 9.10 -15.30 -12.11
C VAL A 160 9.44 -14.78 -13.51
N PRO A 161 8.47 -14.75 -14.44
CA PRO A 161 7.06 -15.10 -14.30
C PRO A 161 6.70 -16.57 -14.61
N GLU A 162 7.67 -17.45 -14.92
CA GLU A 162 7.41 -18.78 -15.49
C GLU A 162 6.63 -19.71 -14.56
N ASP A 163 6.95 -19.72 -13.26
CA ASP A 163 6.28 -20.55 -12.27
C ASP A 163 5.23 -19.77 -11.50
N TYR A 164 5.53 -18.50 -11.17
CA TYR A 164 4.62 -17.56 -10.52
C TYR A 164 4.67 -16.18 -11.16
N SER A 165 3.50 -15.61 -11.49
CA SER A 165 3.40 -14.18 -11.76
C SER A 165 3.39 -13.38 -10.45
N VAL A 166 4.09 -12.24 -10.41
CA VAL A 166 4.15 -11.38 -9.22
C VAL A 166 3.83 -9.94 -9.61
N ILE A 167 2.92 -9.31 -8.87
CA ILE A 167 2.60 -7.90 -9.04
C ILE A 167 2.75 -7.16 -7.71
N GLY A 168 3.34 -5.96 -7.77
CA GLY A 168 3.61 -5.10 -6.62
C GLY A 168 2.65 -3.93 -6.47
N PHE A 169 3.02 -3.03 -5.56
CA PHE A 169 2.34 -1.77 -5.30
C PHE A 169 3.39 -0.75 -4.82
N ASP A 170 3.38 0.48 -5.33
CA ASP A 170 4.15 1.68 -5.04
C ASP A 170 4.95 2.20 -6.24
N ASP A 171 5.44 1.33 -7.14
CA ASP A 171 6.37 1.60 -8.23
C ASP A 171 7.67 2.25 -7.72
N LEU A 172 8.31 1.57 -6.76
CA LEU A 172 9.63 1.97 -6.28
C LEU A 172 10.64 2.00 -7.43
N GLU A 173 11.59 2.94 -7.37
CA GLU A 173 12.60 3.08 -8.41
C GLU A 173 13.33 1.76 -8.73
N VAL A 174 13.62 0.95 -7.72
CA VAL A 174 14.29 -0.35 -7.87
C VAL A 174 13.45 -1.37 -8.67
N SER A 175 12.15 -1.23 -8.72
CA SER A 175 11.23 -2.18 -9.37
C SER A 175 11.48 -2.34 -10.86
N GLN A 176 11.97 -1.28 -11.53
CA GLN A 176 12.31 -1.31 -12.96
C GLN A 176 13.66 -1.99 -13.25
N TYR A 177 14.55 -2.11 -12.26
CA TYR A 177 15.88 -2.68 -12.42
C TYR A 177 15.98 -4.14 -12.00
N LEU A 178 14.89 -4.74 -11.58
CA LEU A 178 14.82 -6.17 -11.30
C LEU A 178 14.91 -6.98 -12.60
N THR A 179 15.20 -8.26 -12.47
CA THR A 179 15.12 -9.24 -13.55
C THR A 179 14.34 -10.45 -13.02
N PRO A 180 13.06 -10.60 -13.46
CA PRO A 180 12.30 -9.71 -14.35
C PRO A 180 11.94 -8.36 -13.69
N GLY A 181 11.73 -7.31 -14.50
CA GLY A 181 11.19 -6.03 -14.03
C GLY A 181 9.80 -6.21 -13.42
N LEU A 182 9.55 -5.56 -12.28
CA LEU A 182 8.32 -5.77 -11.51
C LEU A 182 7.16 -4.95 -12.06
N THR A 183 6.10 -5.64 -12.50
CA THR A 183 4.78 -5.05 -12.75
C THR A 183 4.18 -4.58 -11.43
N THR A 184 3.68 -3.34 -11.38
CA THR A 184 3.27 -2.73 -10.11
C THR A 184 2.21 -1.65 -10.30
N VAL A 185 1.55 -1.24 -9.22
CA VAL A 185 0.65 -0.08 -9.20
C VAL A 185 1.42 1.14 -8.71
N ARG A 186 1.61 2.11 -9.60
CA ARG A 186 2.28 3.38 -9.28
C ARG A 186 1.39 4.26 -8.45
N GLN A 187 1.89 4.67 -7.29
CA GLN A 187 1.43 5.85 -6.58
C GLN A 187 2.45 6.99 -6.75
N GLN A 188 1.95 8.21 -6.95
CA GLN A 188 2.81 9.36 -7.23
C GLN A 188 3.39 9.93 -5.92
N ILE A 189 4.34 9.21 -5.30
CA ILE A 189 4.89 9.53 -3.97
C ILE A 189 5.44 10.97 -3.90
N SER A 190 6.22 11.38 -4.91
CA SER A 190 6.78 12.74 -4.97
C SER A 190 5.71 13.81 -5.04
N LEU A 191 4.69 13.61 -5.89
CA LEU A 191 3.56 14.52 -6.00
C LEU A 191 2.75 14.59 -4.69
N LYS A 192 2.57 13.44 -4.03
CA LYS A 192 1.90 13.37 -2.73
C LYS A 192 2.60 14.24 -1.69
N GLY A 193 3.94 14.13 -1.59
CA GLY A 193 4.75 14.97 -0.70
C GLY A 193 4.66 16.45 -1.06
N GLN A 194 4.79 16.80 -2.33
CA GLN A 194 4.67 18.18 -2.81
C GLN A 194 3.32 18.78 -2.46
N LYS A 195 2.23 18.10 -2.75
CA LYS A 195 0.86 18.53 -2.45
C LYS A 195 0.62 18.72 -0.96
N ALA A 196 1.17 17.82 -0.13
CA ALA A 196 1.05 17.94 1.32
C ALA A 196 1.75 19.19 1.86
N VAL A 197 2.94 19.52 1.34
CA VAL A 197 3.67 20.75 1.70
C VAL A 197 2.91 22.00 1.23
N GLU A 198 2.46 22.02 -0.03
CA GLU A 198 1.67 23.15 -0.57
C GLU A 198 0.43 23.41 0.27
N LEU A 199 -0.29 22.35 0.64
CA LEU A 199 -1.52 22.47 1.45
C LEU A 199 -1.23 22.91 2.88
N LEU A 200 -0.11 22.44 3.47
CA LEU A 200 0.32 22.85 4.80
C LEU A 200 0.68 24.34 4.83
N LEU A 201 1.44 24.85 3.84
CA LEU A 201 1.81 26.25 3.75
C LEU A 201 0.57 27.14 3.61
N LYS A 202 -0.39 26.77 2.76
CA LYS A 202 -1.67 27.49 2.63
C LYS A 202 -2.43 27.53 3.97
N HIS A 203 -2.42 26.44 4.74
CA HIS A 203 -3.12 26.40 6.02
C HIS A 203 -2.39 27.23 7.11
N ILE A 204 -1.06 27.35 7.03
CA ILE A 204 -0.27 28.23 7.91
C ILE A 204 -0.61 29.71 7.61
N GLU A 205 -0.71 30.08 6.32
CA GLU A 205 -1.05 31.44 5.88
C GLU A 205 -2.51 31.79 6.17
N ASP A 206 -3.44 30.84 6.03
CA ASP A 206 -4.87 30.99 6.30
C ASP A 206 -5.40 29.87 7.20
N PRO A 207 -5.39 30.06 8.54
CA PRO A 207 -5.93 29.08 9.48
C PRO A 207 -7.43 28.79 9.32
N THR A 208 -8.16 29.61 8.55
CA THR A 208 -9.59 29.45 8.29
C THR A 208 -9.86 28.60 7.04
N LEU A 209 -8.82 28.16 6.34
CA LEU A 209 -8.93 27.34 5.13
C LEU A 209 -9.81 26.12 5.37
N THR A 210 -10.84 25.97 4.54
CA THR A 210 -11.74 24.80 4.59
C THR A 210 -10.96 23.52 4.35
N LYS A 211 -11.21 22.50 5.17
CA LYS A 211 -10.50 21.22 5.07
C LYS A 211 -10.69 20.60 3.70
N GLN A 212 -9.59 20.12 3.13
CA GLN A 212 -9.50 19.53 1.80
C GLN A 212 -9.00 18.10 1.91
N GLU A 213 -9.60 17.22 1.12
CA GLU A 213 -9.13 15.88 0.88
C GLU A 213 -8.80 15.76 -0.62
N GLU A 214 -7.55 15.42 -0.93
CA GLU A 214 -7.13 15.17 -2.31
C GLU A 214 -6.78 13.70 -2.49
N ILE A 215 -7.44 13.05 -3.45
CA ILE A 215 -7.19 11.65 -3.82
C ILE A 215 -6.38 11.67 -5.11
N LEU A 216 -5.13 11.21 -5.04
CA LEU A 216 -4.24 11.18 -6.20
C LEU A 216 -4.53 9.94 -7.07
N PRO A 217 -4.36 10.08 -8.40
CA PRO A 217 -4.59 8.97 -9.31
C PRO A 217 -3.52 7.90 -9.17
N LEU A 218 -3.93 6.66 -9.47
CA LEU A 218 -3.09 5.48 -9.55
C LEU A 218 -2.93 5.04 -10.99
N GLN A 219 -1.83 4.36 -11.31
CA GLN A 219 -1.54 3.82 -12.63
C GLN A 219 -0.93 2.43 -12.51
N LEU A 220 -1.44 1.46 -13.25
CA LEU A 220 -0.75 0.19 -13.46
C LEU A 220 0.47 0.42 -14.36
N VAL A 221 1.61 -0.10 -13.96
CA VAL A 221 2.88 -0.09 -14.71
C VAL A 221 3.24 -1.52 -15.03
N GLU A 222 3.01 -1.91 -16.27
CA GLU A 222 3.30 -3.26 -16.75
C GLU A 222 4.80 -3.41 -17.05
N ARG A 223 5.39 -4.53 -16.59
CA ARG A 223 6.76 -4.98 -16.87
C ARG A 223 6.74 -6.50 -17.10
N GLU A 224 7.83 -7.20 -16.76
CA GLU A 224 8.02 -8.59 -17.17
C GLU A 224 7.60 -9.62 -16.11
N SER A 225 7.22 -9.22 -14.90
CA SER A 225 6.94 -10.14 -13.77
C SER A 225 5.58 -10.85 -13.83
N VAL A 226 4.78 -10.58 -14.87
CA VAL A 226 3.47 -11.20 -15.08
C VAL A 226 3.44 -11.86 -16.46
N ARG A 227 2.94 -13.13 -16.53
CA ARG A 227 2.68 -13.85 -17.79
C ARG A 227 1.20 -14.13 -17.97
N THR A 228 0.79 -14.43 -19.17
CA THR A 228 -0.53 -15.01 -19.50
C THR A 228 -0.49 -16.54 -19.37
N ILE A 229 -1.56 -17.17 -18.85
CA ILE A 229 -1.73 -18.62 -18.71
C ILE A 229 -3.03 -19.11 -19.34
#